data_abd873bade225bdb8a03aef09a842443
#
_entry.id   abd873bade225bdb8a03aef09a842443
#
_cell.length_a   1.000
_cell.length_b   1.000
_cell.length_c   1.000
_cell.angle_alpha   90.00
_cell.angle_beta   90.00
_cell.angle_gamma   90.00
#
_symmetry.space_group_name_H-M   'P 1'
#
loop_
_entity.id
_entity.type
_entity.pdbx_description
1 polymer ?
#
loop_
_entity_poly.entity_id
_entity_poly.type
_entity_poly.pdbx_seq_one_letter_code
_entity_poly.pdbx_strand_id
1 'polypeptide(L)'
;MFKILPINDKSIQREYAMACGADYVEDFFAYSMTDADSDELMGFSQFEINENGGLISDLRPKIGLTDDEAMFILGRATMNFIDLCGKHVCYAKKNAGDEKLLSAIGFKTEKDDLLFCDMTGMFDGKCSGK
;
A
#
# COMPACT_ATOMS: atom_id res chain seq x y z
N MET A 1 -2.19 -1.54 18.37
CA MET A 1 -2.04 -2.69 17.45
C MET A 1 -2.89 -2.53 16.22
N PHE A 2 -2.41 -2.99 15.10
CA PHE A 2 -3.06 -2.75 13.81
C PHE A 2 -3.55 -4.05 13.20
N LYS A 3 -4.63 -3.96 12.43
CA LYS A 3 -5.17 -5.08 11.70
C LYS A 3 -5.24 -4.69 10.23
N ILE A 4 -4.62 -5.47 9.36
CA ILE A 4 -4.59 -5.20 7.92
C ILE A 4 -5.35 -6.30 7.21
N LEU A 5 -6.39 -5.93 6.47
CA LEU A 5 -7.25 -6.89 5.79
C LEU A 5 -7.51 -6.45 4.36
N PRO A 6 -7.61 -7.42 3.44
CA PRO A 6 -8.02 -7.08 2.07
C PRO A 6 -9.48 -6.65 2.07
N ILE A 7 -9.83 -5.73 1.18
CA ILE A 7 -11.19 -5.25 1.05
C ILE A 7 -11.82 -5.96 -0.14
N ASN A 8 -12.79 -6.83 0.14
CA ASN A 8 -13.47 -7.60 -0.90
C ASN A 8 -14.76 -6.95 -1.37
N ASP A 9 -15.33 -6.06 -0.57
CA ASP A 9 -16.58 -5.38 -0.89
C ASP A 9 -16.27 -4.01 -1.50
N LYS A 10 -16.66 -3.82 -2.75
CA LYS A 10 -16.33 -2.57 -3.47
C LYS A 10 -17.01 -1.34 -2.89
N SER A 11 -18.17 -1.49 -2.25
CA SER A 11 -18.80 -0.35 -1.60
C SER A 11 -17.99 0.10 -0.38
N ILE A 12 -17.38 -0.83 0.34
CA ILE A 12 -16.50 -0.51 1.46
C ILE A 12 -15.20 0.10 0.94
N GLN A 13 -14.68 -0.41 -0.16
CA GLN A 13 -13.48 0.18 -0.76
C GLN A 13 -13.73 1.64 -1.13
N ARG A 14 -14.89 1.93 -1.72
CA ARG A 14 -15.24 3.30 -2.08
C ARG A 14 -15.36 4.19 -0.83
N GLU A 15 -16.00 3.68 0.21
CA GLU A 15 -16.17 4.42 1.46
C GLU A 15 -14.82 4.74 2.09
N TYR A 16 -13.92 3.76 2.14
CA TYR A 16 -12.61 3.96 2.75
C TYR A 16 -11.71 4.85 1.90
N ALA A 17 -11.83 4.76 0.56
CA ALA A 17 -11.10 5.67 -0.32
C ALA A 17 -11.50 7.12 -0.01
N MET A 18 -12.79 7.38 0.13
CA MET A 18 -13.25 8.72 0.46
C MET A 18 -12.73 9.19 1.83
N ALA A 19 -12.75 8.29 2.82
CA ALA A 19 -12.30 8.63 4.17
C ALA A 19 -10.82 8.96 4.21
N CYS A 20 -10.05 8.47 3.24
CA CYS A 20 -8.60 8.69 3.16
C CYS A 20 -8.21 9.67 2.06
N GLY A 21 -9.18 10.32 1.41
CA GLY A 21 -8.90 11.31 0.39
C GLY A 21 -8.37 10.74 -0.92
N ALA A 22 -8.68 9.48 -1.20
CA ALA A 22 -8.24 8.81 -2.41
C ALA A 22 -9.37 8.73 -3.44
N ASP A 23 -9.00 8.60 -4.71
CA ASP A 23 -9.97 8.37 -5.77
C ASP A 23 -10.23 6.87 -5.87
N TYR A 24 -11.48 6.46 -5.75
CA TYR A 24 -11.85 5.05 -5.84
C TYR A 24 -11.64 4.53 -7.27
N VAL A 25 -10.97 3.38 -7.37
CA VAL A 25 -10.77 2.70 -8.66
C VAL A 25 -11.35 1.29 -8.54
N GLU A 26 -12.44 1.05 -9.22
CA GLU A 26 -13.20 -0.19 -9.07
C GLU A 26 -12.38 -1.45 -9.38
N ASP A 27 -11.52 -1.39 -10.39
CA ASP A 27 -10.76 -2.56 -10.81
C ASP A 27 -9.51 -2.84 -9.98
N PHE A 28 -9.21 -1.97 -9.03
CA PHE A 28 -8.02 -2.14 -8.21
C PHE A 28 -8.33 -2.93 -6.95
N PHE A 29 -7.31 -3.58 -6.42
CA PHE A 29 -7.36 -4.19 -5.10
C PHE A 29 -7.17 -3.12 -4.02
N ALA A 30 -7.55 -3.45 -2.80
CA ALA A 30 -7.32 -2.53 -1.69
C ALA A 30 -7.12 -3.29 -0.39
N TYR A 31 -6.35 -2.68 0.50
CA TYR A 31 -6.22 -3.11 1.89
C TYR A 31 -6.69 -2.00 2.81
N SER A 32 -7.32 -2.37 3.91
CA SER A 32 -7.60 -1.44 4.98
C SER A 32 -6.69 -1.74 6.16
N MET A 33 -6.35 -0.70 6.91
CA MET A 33 -5.70 -0.84 8.20
C MET A 33 -6.64 -0.25 9.24
N THR A 34 -6.98 -1.04 10.25
CA THR A 34 -7.84 -0.59 11.33
C THR A 34 -7.13 -0.81 12.65
N ASP A 35 -7.58 -0.09 13.68
CA ASP A 35 -7.12 -0.32 15.02
C ASP A 35 -7.73 -1.64 15.51
N ALA A 36 -6.90 -2.56 16.03
CA ALA A 36 -7.38 -3.89 16.40
C ALA A 36 -8.34 -3.87 17.58
N ASP A 37 -8.30 -2.82 18.39
CA ASP A 37 -9.17 -2.73 19.56
C ASP A 37 -10.49 -2.04 19.28
N SER A 38 -10.45 -0.94 18.49
CA SER A 38 -11.64 -0.13 18.24
C SER A 38 -12.28 -0.40 16.88
N ASP A 39 -11.56 -1.09 15.99
CA ASP A 39 -11.97 -1.30 14.58
C ASP A 39 -12.09 0.00 13.79
N GLU A 40 -11.53 1.11 14.30
CA GLU A 40 -11.57 2.36 13.55
C GLU A 40 -10.60 2.32 12.39
N LEU A 41 -11.01 2.88 11.27
CA LEU A 41 -10.16 2.96 10.08
C LEU A 41 -8.97 3.87 10.36
N MET A 42 -7.77 3.39 10.03
CA MET A 42 -6.54 4.16 10.18
C MET A 42 -5.92 4.51 8.84
N GLY A 43 -6.06 3.65 7.86
CA GLY A 43 -5.44 3.90 6.56
C GLY A 43 -5.93 2.95 5.49
N PHE A 44 -5.50 3.21 4.27
CA PHE A 44 -6.04 2.56 3.08
C PHE A 44 -4.95 2.53 2.02
N SER A 45 -4.81 1.37 1.35
CA SER A 45 -3.98 1.31 0.16
C SER A 45 -4.82 0.78 -0.99
N GLN A 46 -4.54 1.27 -2.20
CA GLN A 46 -5.24 0.86 -3.40
C GLN A 46 -4.20 0.62 -4.48
N PHE A 47 -4.30 -0.52 -5.15
CA PHE A 47 -3.23 -0.92 -6.05
C PHE A 47 -3.73 -1.92 -7.08
N GLU A 48 -2.96 -2.07 -8.17
CA GLU A 48 -3.24 -3.12 -9.15
C GLU A 48 -1.98 -3.95 -9.36
N ILE A 49 -2.18 -5.14 -9.90
CA ILE A 49 -1.08 -6.01 -10.31
C ILE A 49 -1.29 -6.29 -11.79
N ASN A 50 -0.29 -5.94 -12.60
CA ASN A 50 -0.38 -6.12 -14.03
C ASN A 50 0.88 -6.79 -14.56
N GLU A 51 1.01 -6.90 -15.88
CA GLU A 51 2.15 -7.60 -16.45
C GLU A 51 3.49 -6.93 -16.17
N ASN A 52 3.48 -5.63 -15.86
CA ASN A 52 4.70 -4.90 -15.57
C ASN A 52 5.09 -4.93 -14.09
N GLY A 53 4.22 -5.42 -13.22
CA GLY A 53 4.45 -5.44 -11.79
C GLY A 53 3.27 -4.91 -11.03
N GLY A 54 3.50 -4.45 -9.78
CA GLY A 54 2.46 -3.79 -9.00
C GLY A 54 2.44 -2.29 -9.28
N LEU A 55 1.29 -1.67 -9.08
CA LEU A 55 1.16 -0.22 -9.14
C LEU A 55 0.30 0.23 -7.97
N ILE A 56 0.89 0.99 -7.05
CA ILE A 56 0.15 1.56 -5.92
C ILE A 56 -0.36 2.92 -6.34
N SER A 57 -1.68 3.08 -6.37
CA SER A 57 -2.29 4.37 -6.70
C SER A 57 -2.47 5.23 -5.47
N ASP A 58 -2.67 4.60 -4.31
CA ASP A 58 -2.92 5.32 -3.06
C ASP A 58 -2.36 4.54 -1.88
N LEU A 59 -1.75 5.27 -0.97
CA LEU A 59 -1.31 4.77 0.32
C LEU A 59 -1.45 5.93 1.28
N ARG A 60 -2.61 6.02 1.96
CA ARG A 60 -2.99 7.22 2.67
C ARG A 60 -3.58 6.90 4.03
N PRO A 61 -3.30 7.73 5.05
CA PRO A 61 -3.99 7.60 6.32
C PRO A 61 -5.40 8.18 6.18
N LYS A 62 -6.25 7.80 7.12
CA LYS A 62 -7.55 8.46 7.23
C LYS A 62 -7.33 9.95 7.42
N ILE A 63 -8.16 10.76 6.77
CA ILE A 63 -8.03 12.22 6.86
C ILE A 63 -8.06 12.65 8.33
N GLY A 64 -7.07 13.43 8.73
CA GLY A 64 -6.94 13.91 10.10
C GLY A 64 -6.09 13.03 11.00
N LEU A 65 -5.68 11.86 10.52
CA LEU A 65 -4.86 10.97 11.32
C LEU A 65 -3.41 11.01 10.82
N THR A 66 -2.47 11.03 11.75
CA THR A 66 -1.05 10.99 11.41
C THR A 66 -0.41 9.86 12.20
N ASP A 67 0.04 8.82 11.51
CA ASP A 67 0.71 7.70 12.15
C ASP A 67 1.67 7.08 11.13
N ASP A 68 2.91 7.54 11.17
CA ASP A 68 3.92 7.16 10.18
C ASP A 68 4.27 5.68 10.27
N GLU A 69 4.28 5.13 11.47
CA GLU A 69 4.59 3.72 11.65
C GLU A 69 3.49 2.85 11.04
N ALA A 70 2.23 3.20 11.28
CA ALA A 70 1.11 2.46 10.72
C ALA A 70 1.15 2.49 9.20
N MET A 71 1.45 3.65 8.63
CA MET A 71 1.50 3.79 7.18
C MET A 71 2.67 3.01 6.58
N PHE A 72 3.81 2.98 7.26
CA PHE A 72 4.96 2.17 6.81
C PHE A 72 4.57 0.69 6.78
N ILE A 73 3.90 0.22 7.82
CA ILE A 73 3.49 -1.18 7.91
C ILE A 73 2.49 -1.51 6.80
N LEU A 74 1.52 -0.64 6.57
CA LEU A 74 0.53 -0.84 5.52
C LEU A 74 1.19 -0.88 4.15
N GLY A 75 2.12 0.03 3.89
CA GLY A 75 2.84 0.07 2.62
C GLY A 75 3.62 -1.21 2.37
N ARG A 76 4.35 -1.67 3.38
CA ARG A 76 5.12 -2.90 3.26
C ARG A 76 4.23 -4.13 3.11
N ALA A 77 3.08 -4.15 3.78
CA ALA A 77 2.13 -5.25 3.62
C ALA A 77 1.56 -5.30 2.20
N THR A 78 1.26 -4.14 1.62
CA THR A 78 0.78 -4.05 0.26
C THR A 78 1.84 -4.56 -0.72
N MET A 79 3.09 -4.12 -0.57
CA MET A 79 4.19 -4.55 -1.43
C MET A 79 4.46 -6.05 -1.27
N ASN A 80 4.38 -6.56 -0.05
CA ASN A 80 4.58 -7.98 0.20
C ASN A 80 3.53 -8.82 -0.53
N PHE A 81 2.28 -8.38 -0.55
CA PHE A 81 1.22 -9.08 -1.27
C PHE A 81 1.54 -9.13 -2.76
N ILE A 82 1.99 -8.01 -3.34
CA ILE A 82 2.35 -7.93 -4.75
C ILE A 82 3.49 -8.92 -5.04
N ASP A 83 4.49 -8.97 -4.16
CA ASP A 83 5.62 -9.87 -4.30
C ASP A 83 5.16 -11.34 -4.24
N LEU A 84 4.26 -11.66 -3.31
CA LEU A 84 3.72 -13.01 -3.19
C LEU A 84 2.91 -13.44 -4.40
N CYS A 85 2.37 -12.48 -5.15
CA CYS A 85 1.66 -12.77 -6.40
C CYS A 85 2.61 -12.98 -7.57
N GLY A 86 3.91 -12.99 -7.32
CA GLY A 86 4.91 -13.29 -8.35
C GLY A 86 5.47 -12.08 -9.06
N LYS A 87 5.13 -10.86 -8.63
CA LYS A 87 5.64 -9.65 -9.23
C LYS A 87 6.65 -9.01 -8.27
N HIS A 88 7.90 -8.97 -8.69
CA HIS A 88 9.00 -8.54 -7.82
C HIS A 88 9.44 -7.12 -8.08
N VAL A 89 8.65 -6.35 -8.83
CA VAL A 89 8.84 -4.92 -9.00
C VAL A 89 7.52 -4.22 -8.72
N CYS A 90 7.60 -3.00 -8.22
CA CYS A 90 6.42 -2.24 -7.87
C CYS A 90 6.62 -0.78 -8.26
N TYR A 91 5.55 -0.20 -8.77
CA TYR A 91 5.51 1.22 -9.11
C TYR A 91 4.52 1.91 -8.17
N ALA A 92 4.69 3.19 -7.96
CA ALA A 92 3.74 4.00 -7.21
C ALA A 92 3.55 5.32 -7.91
N LYS A 93 2.32 5.84 -7.91
CA LYS A 93 2.10 7.20 -8.39
C LYS A 93 2.81 8.16 -7.46
N LYS A 94 3.35 9.25 -7.99
CA LYS A 94 4.09 10.22 -7.18
C LYS A 94 3.21 10.85 -6.10
N ASN A 95 1.91 10.91 -6.34
CA ASN A 95 0.95 11.44 -5.38
C ASN A 95 0.19 10.34 -4.63
N ALA A 96 0.69 9.12 -4.64
CA ALA A 96 0.00 8.01 -3.95
C ALA A 96 -0.09 8.24 -2.44
N GLY A 97 0.88 8.94 -1.87
CA GLY A 97 0.92 9.25 -0.46
C GLY A 97 2.02 10.24 -0.16
N ASP A 98 2.36 10.35 1.11
CA ASP A 98 3.43 11.24 1.53
C ASP A 98 4.77 10.82 0.91
N GLU A 99 5.52 11.79 0.42
CA GLU A 99 6.77 11.54 -0.27
C GLU A 99 7.79 10.83 0.62
N LYS A 100 7.90 11.25 1.86
CA LYS A 100 8.85 10.63 2.79
C LYS A 100 8.46 9.18 3.09
N LEU A 101 7.16 8.92 3.18
CA LEU A 101 6.65 7.58 3.40
C LEU A 101 7.00 6.68 2.21
N LEU A 102 6.74 7.14 0.99
CA LEU A 102 7.00 6.34 -0.20
C LEU A 102 8.49 6.02 -0.31
N SER A 103 9.35 6.99 -0.02
CA SER A 103 10.79 6.73 -0.01
C SER A 103 11.16 5.72 1.08
N ALA A 104 10.58 5.86 2.26
CA ALA A 104 10.92 4.99 3.40
C ALA A 104 10.57 3.53 3.12
N ILE A 105 9.47 3.25 2.40
CA ILE A 105 9.09 1.88 2.13
C ILE A 105 9.83 1.28 0.93
N GLY A 106 10.57 2.08 0.16
CA GLY A 106 11.44 1.56 -0.89
C GLY A 106 11.35 2.24 -2.25
N PHE A 107 10.48 3.23 -2.43
CA PHE A 107 10.34 3.90 -3.72
C PHE A 107 11.34 5.05 -3.81
N LYS A 108 12.58 4.72 -4.14
CA LYS A 108 13.69 5.69 -4.12
C LYS A 108 14.14 6.15 -5.49
N THR A 109 13.59 5.57 -6.55
CA THR A 109 13.94 5.94 -7.92
C THR A 109 12.69 6.19 -8.71
N GLU A 110 12.83 6.77 -9.91
CA GLU A 110 11.72 7.04 -10.81
C GLU A 110 11.91 6.30 -12.11
N LYS A 111 10.81 5.89 -12.73
CA LYS A 111 10.83 5.23 -14.01
C LYS A 111 9.50 5.51 -14.70
N ASP A 112 9.54 6.08 -15.91
CA ASP A 112 8.33 6.34 -16.70
C ASP A 112 7.31 7.21 -15.94
N ASP A 113 7.81 8.23 -15.26
CA ASP A 113 6.98 9.19 -14.51
C ASP A 113 6.30 8.60 -13.29
N LEU A 114 6.74 7.43 -12.86
CA LEU A 114 6.25 6.77 -11.64
C LEU A 114 7.44 6.57 -10.71
N LEU A 115 7.14 6.38 -9.43
CA LEU A 115 8.16 5.93 -8.49
C LEU A 115 8.33 4.42 -8.69
N PHE A 116 9.52 3.92 -8.45
CA PHE A 116 9.88 2.53 -8.75
C PHE A 116 10.62 1.89 -7.60
N CYS A 117 10.31 0.62 -7.33
CA CYS A 117 11.00 -0.18 -6.33
C CYS A 117 11.22 -1.58 -6.87
N ASP A 118 12.49 -2.04 -6.87
CA ASP A 118 12.81 -3.42 -7.18
C ASP A 118 12.74 -4.19 -5.85
N MET A 119 11.74 -5.05 -5.74
CA MET A 119 11.48 -5.79 -4.49
C MET A 119 12.21 -7.13 -4.42
N THR A 120 13.08 -7.44 -5.39
CA THR A 120 13.79 -8.72 -5.41
C THR A 120 14.55 -8.92 -4.11
N GLY A 121 14.22 -9.99 -3.38
CA GLY A 121 14.85 -10.32 -2.11
C GLY A 121 14.36 -9.51 -0.92
N MET A 122 13.52 -8.49 -1.13
CA MET A 122 13.07 -7.62 -0.04
C MET A 122 12.27 -8.36 1.02
N PHE A 123 11.47 -9.33 0.59
CA PHE A 123 10.59 -10.07 1.48
C PHE A 123 11.00 -11.53 1.64
N ASP A 124 12.23 -11.88 1.30
CA ASP A 124 12.72 -13.23 1.44
C ASP A 124 12.96 -13.48 2.92
N GLY A 125 12.20 -14.40 3.44
CA GLY A 125 12.25 -14.63 4.87
C GLY A 125 13.57 -15.14 5.38
N LYS A 126 14.47 -15.33 4.54
CA LYS A 126 15.61 -15.78 4.93
C LYS A 126 16.49 -14.89 5.38
N CYS A 127 16.00 -14.03 5.31
CA CYS A 127 16.72 -13.28 5.86
C CYS A 127 17.03 -13.76 7.02
N SER A 128 16.45 -14.33 7.05
CA SER A 128 16.53 -14.73 8.09
C SER A 128 17.35 -15.64 8.20
N GLY A 129 17.36 -15.73 7.81
CA GLY A 129 17.88 -16.21 7.94
C GLY A 129 18.55 -16.85 7.91
N LYS A 130 18.56 -16.85 7.72
CA LYS A 130 19.05 -17.24 7.44
C LYS A 130 19.53 -17.25 7.47
#